data_0aa2e968bdf8917a63e3f0fe6cf289ab
#
_entry.id   0aa2e968bdf8917a63e3f0fe6cf289ab
#
_cell.length_a   1.000
_cell.length_b   1.000
_cell.length_c   1.000
_cell.angle_alpha   90.00
_cell.angle_beta   90.00
_cell.angle_gamma   90.00
#
_symmetry.space_group_name_H-M   'P 1'
#
loop_
_entity.id
_entity.type
_entity.pdbx_description
1 polymer ?
#
loop_
_entity_poly.entity_id
_entity_poly.type
_entity_poly.pdbx_seq_one_letter_code
_entity_poly.pdbx_strand_id
1 'polypeptide(L)'
;MVRYRNDVLNTGIENWNVQGDVMWFTRGNVGFFAMGRTNFNKHIYTGLPAGQYCDLISDCAKKFNVDGNGMADISPHDGHEPFVAFTTKSKDRTANSPPSSDESVYIPPLNSDFKRTIILIEANLTSGQDLFIRGGIDHKHRAGCDVDAKASPCSIPIRHSLQGNSSYYDKFNIWSKGDDFLDWYGTELYQGEYNHQRPYGTPAVLTSNKPEDQGYNPFNRFGPGYWIVDVDMDCARTDDGYFEVRAMVGGAWEQKVVSQTCAGDGGGEWPYETTNHWARCGYLNVFKLGSDTCHMYTLNL
;
A
#
# COMPACT_ATOMS: atom_id res chain seq x y z
N MET A 1 -22.64 -3.34 -12.69
CA MET A 1 -22.41 -1.99 -12.08
C MET A 1 -21.94 -2.05 -10.63
N VAL A 2 -22.54 -2.85 -9.73
CA VAL A 2 -22.09 -2.96 -8.32
C VAL A 2 -20.63 -3.40 -8.22
N ARG A 3 -20.21 -4.41 -8.99
CA ARG A 3 -18.83 -4.89 -9.05
C ARG A 3 -17.85 -3.78 -9.48
N TYR A 4 -18.15 -3.06 -10.56
CA TYR A 4 -17.35 -1.92 -11.01
C TYR A 4 -17.17 -0.89 -9.89
N ARG A 5 -18.29 -0.46 -9.26
CA ARG A 5 -18.26 0.51 -8.16
C ARG A 5 -17.35 0.04 -7.02
N ASN A 6 -17.45 -1.21 -6.61
CA ASN A 6 -16.62 -1.77 -5.53
C ASN A 6 -15.14 -1.84 -5.91
N ASP A 7 -14.83 -2.14 -7.18
CA ASP A 7 -13.47 -2.23 -7.67
C ASP A 7 -12.76 -0.87 -7.76
N VAL A 8 -13.52 0.22 -7.99
CA VAL A 8 -13.01 1.59 -8.13
C VAL A 8 -13.29 2.48 -6.91
N LEU A 9 -13.73 1.90 -5.80
CA LEU A 9 -13.91 2.64 -4.55
C LEU A 9 -12.65 3.43 -4.22
N ASN A 10 -12.86 4.70 -3.86
CA ASN A 10 -11.81 5.64 -3.43
C ASN A 10 -10.87 6.15 -4.54
N THR A 11 -11.14 5.87 -5.80
CA THR A 11 -10.42 6.51 -6.91
C THR A 11 -11.18 7.73 -7.42
N GLY A 12 -10.46 8.79 -7.79
CA GLY A 12 -11.04 9.98 -8.43
C GLY A 12 -11.52 9.71 -9.86
N ILE A 13 -12.38 10.59 -10.38
CA ILE A 13 -12.72 10.62 -11.80
C ILE A 13 -11.63 11.41 -12.52
N GLU A 14 -11.05 10.81 -13.54
CA GLU A 14 -10.02 11.42 -14.39
C GLU A 14 -10.37 11.20 -15.86
N ASN A 15 -9.71 11.94 -16.74
CA ASN A 15 -9.88 11.81 -18.20
C ASN A 15 -11.35 11.85 -18.66
N TRP A 16 -12.16 12.65 -17.94
CA TRP A 16 -13.56 12.85 -18.34
C TRP A 16 -13.63 13.49 -19.72
N ASN A 17 -14.39 12.87 -20.61
CA ASN A 17 -14.58 13.37 -21.97
C ASN A 17 -15.99 13.07 -22.47
N VAL A 18 -16.47 13.90 -23.39
CA VAL A 18 -17.72 13.74 -24.11
C VAL A 18 -17.47 14.03 -25.58
N GLN A 19 -17.77 13.08 -26.45
CA GLN A 19 -17.63 13.25 -27.89
C GLN A 19 -18.90 12.76 -28.62
N GLY A 20 -19.70 13.68 -29.10
CA GLY A 20 -21.04 13.38 -29.63
C GLY A 20 -21.94 12.83 -28.52
N ASP A 21 -22.54 11.67 -28.78
CA ASP A 21 -23.43 10.99 -27.84
C ASP A 21 -22.73 10.01 -26.89
N VAL A 22 -21.40 10.01 -26.86
CA VAL A 22 -20.60 9.10 -26.03
C VAL A 22 -19.81 9.88 -24.99
N MET A 23 -19.93 9.48 -23.75
CA MET A 23 -19.10 9.96 -22.65
C MET A 23 -18.25 8.83 -22.09
N TRP A 24 -17.08 9.18 -21.57
CA TRP A 24 -16.22 8.24 -20.83
C TRP A 24 -15.37 8.95 -19.78
N PHE A 25 -14.89 8.18 -18.87
CA PHE A 25 -13.93 8.62 -17.85
C PHE A 25 -13.11 7.44 -17.32
N THR A 26 -11.99 7.74 -16.71
CA THR A 26 -11.20 6.79 -15.93
C THR A 26 -11.42 7.00 -14.44
N ARG A 27 -11.17 5.97 -13.66
CA ARG A 27 -11.12 6.01 -12.21
C ARG A 27 -9.68 5.72 -11.79
N GLY A 28 -8.83 6.76 -11.82
CA GLY A 28 -7.39 6.62 -11.76
C GLY A 28 -6.90 5.65 -12.85
N ASN A 29 -5.89 4.85 -12.54
CA ASN A 29 -5.42 3.75 -13.40
C ASN A 29 -6.09 2.40 -13.08
N VAL A 30 -7.22 2.40 -12.35
CA VAL A 30 -7.90 1.21 -11.82
C VAL A 30 -9.12 0.82 -12.64
N GLY A 31 -9.87 1.77 -13.18
CA GLY A 31 -11.11 1.49 -13.86
C GLY A 31 -11.40 2.43 -15.02
N PHE A 32 -12.10 1.91 -16.02
CA PHE A 32 -12.60 2.63 -17.18
C PHE A 32 -14.12 2.45 -17.30
N PHE A 33 -14.81 3.52 -17.63
CA PHE A 33 -16.24 3.52 -17.89
C PHE A 33 -16.55 4.36 -19.14
N ALA A 34 -17.41 3.84 -20.00
CA ALA A 34 -17.96 4.58 -21.14
C ALA A 34 -19.47 4.29 -21.29
N MET A 35 -20.21 5.28 -21.76
CA MET A 35 -21.62 5.14 -22.10
C MET A 35 -21.98 5.97 -23.31
N GLY A 36 -22.92 5.46 -24.10
CA GLY A 36 -23.51 6.15 -25.24
C GLY A 36 -25.02 6.19 -25.15
N ARG A 37 -25.67 7.03 -25.97
CA ARG A 37 -27.13 6.98 -26.17
C ARG A 37 -27.53 5.80 -27.04
N THR A 38 -26.63 5.39 -27.94
CA THR A 38 -26.76 4.23 -28.83
C THR A 38 -25.45 3.49 -28.86
N ASN A 39 -25.41 2.34 -29.53
CA ASN A 39 -24.16 1.61 -29.74
C ASN A 39 -23.12 2.50 -30.44
N PHE A 40 -21.88 2.38 -29.98
CA PHE A 40 -20.75 3.15 -30.49
C PHE A 40 -19.52 2.25 -30.69
N ASN A 41 -18.60 2.74 -31.50
CA ASN A 41 -17.25 2.18 -31.60
C ASN A 41 -16.25 3.33 -31.63
N LYS A 42 -15.37 3.37 -30.65
CA LYS A 42 -14.41 4.47 -30.47
C LYS A 42 -13.06 3.97 -29.99
N HIS A 43 -11.99 4.52 -30.56
CA HIS A 43 -10.64 4.33 -30.07
C HIS A 43 -10.39 5.33 -28.94
N ILE A 44 -10.25 4.84 -27.69
CA ILE A 44 -10.30 5.67 -26.48
C ILE A 44 -9.11 5.35 -25.57
N TYR A 45 -8.55 6.40 -24.97
CA TYR A 45 -7.59 6.27 -23.87
C TYR A 45 -8.31 5.80 -22.60
N THR A 46 -7.94 4.64 -22.11
CA THR A 46 -8.59 3.97 -20.97
C THR A 46 -7.91 4.27 -19.64
N GLY A 47 -6.67 4.79 -19.66
CA GLY A 47 -5.86 4.99 -18.45
C GLY A 47 -5.41 3.72 -17.75
N LEU A 48 -5.68 2.54 -18.33
CA LEU A 48 -5.33 1.26 -17.74
C LEU A 48 -4.05 0.68 -18.36
N PRO A 49 -3.31 -0.14 -17.62
CA PRO A 49 -2.14 -0.85 -18.14
C PRO A 49 -2.48 -1.77 -19.31
N ALA A 50 -1.52 -1.98 -20.23
CA ALA A 50 -1.69 -2.89 -21.36
C ALA A 50 -2.17 -4.28 -20.93
N GLY A 51 -3.11 -4.84 -21.68
CA GLY A 51 -3.64 -6.18 -21.44
C GLY A 51 -5.06 -6.37 -21.92
N GLN A 52 -5.58 -7.57 -21.73
CA GLN A 52 -6.95 -7.91 -22.08
C GLN A 52 -7.84 -7.80 -20.84
N TYR A 53 -8.96 -7.10 -20.96
CA TYR A 53 -9.91 -6.82 -19.89
C TYR A 53 -11.30 -7.34 -20.20
N CYS A 54 -11.94 -7.97 -19.23
CA CYS A 54 -13.35 -8.38 -19.30
C CYS A 54 -14.27 -7.17 -19.10
N ASP A 55 -15.24 -7.02 -19.99
CA ASP A 55 -16.36 -6.09 -19.77
C ASP A 55 -17.27 -6.60 -18.65
N LEU A 56 -17.40 -5.81 -17.58
CA LEU A 56 -18.20 -6.14 -16.40
C LEU A 56 -19.70 -5.94 -16.64
N ILE A 57 -20.10 -5.25 -17.71
CA ILE A 57 -21.50 -5.05 -18.08
C ILE A 57 -22.05 -6.30 -18.74
N SER A 58 -21.27 -6.92 -19.61
CA SER A 58 -21.63 -8.14 -20.35
C SER A 58 -21.21 -9.43 -19.63
N ASP A 59 -20.78 -9.35 -18.35
CA ASP A 59 -20.27 -10.47 -17.56
C ASP A 59 -19.17 -11.26 -18.29
N CYS A 60 -18.19 -10.54 -18.83
CA CYS A 60 -17.08 -11.07 -19.62
C CYS A 60 -17.45 -11.67 -21.01
N ALA A 61 -18.67 -11.51 -21.50
CA ALA A 61 -19.01 -11.92 -22.87
C ALA A 61 -18.23 -11.11 -23.92
N LYS A 62 -17.78 -9.90 -23.55
CA LYS A 62 -16.89 -9.06 -24.35
C LYS A 62 -15.59 -8.76 -23.62
N LYS A 63 -14.51 -8.67 -24.40
CA LYS A 63 -13.17 -8.34 -23.86
C LYS A 63 -12.56 -7.21 -24.69
N PHE A 64 -11.76 -6.38 -24.03
CA PHE A 64 -11.05 -5.26 -24.62
C PHE A 64 -9.55 -5.44 -24.48
N ASN A 65 -8.82 -5.18 -25.57
CA ASN A 65 -7.36 -5.16 -25.53
C ASN A 65 -6.90 -3.71 -25.38
N VAL A 66 -6.29 -3.40 -24.26
CA VAL A 66 -5.61 -2.13 -24.00
C VAL A 66 -4.16 -2.29 -24.46
N ASP A 67 -3.69 -1.37 -25.28
CA ASP A 67 -2.31 -1.38 -25.80
C ASP A 67 -1.31 -0.75 -24.80
N GLY A 68 -0.01 -0.71 -25.17
CA GLY A 68 1.05 -0.13 -24.36
C GLY A 68 0.92 1.38 -24.08
N ASN A 69 0.07 2.08 -24.83
CA ASN A 69 -0.23 3.50 -24.65
C ASN A 69 -1.53 3.73 -23.85
N GLY A 70 -2.15 2.66 -23.34
CA GLY A 70 -3.41 2.73 -22.63
C GLY A 70 -4.64 2.93 -23.52
N MET A 71 -4.51 2.73 -24.84
CA MET A 71 -5.59 2.89 -25.82
C MET A 71 -6.32 1.57 -26.07
N ALA A 72 -7.62 1.64 -26.36
CA ALA A 72 -8.41 0.48 -26.76
C ALA A 72 -9.57 0.87 -27.69
N ASP A 73 -10.01 -0.07 -28.54
CA ASP A 73 -11.24 0.05 -29.30
C ASP A 73 -12.42 -0.37 -28.44
N ILE A 74 -13.24 0.61 -28.06
CA ILE A 74 -14.33 0.46 -27.10
C ILE A 74 -15.67 0.46 -27.83
N SER A 75 -16.42 -0.62 -27.65
CA SER A 75 -17.79 -0.74 -28.13
C SER A 75 -18.63 -1.61 -27.19
N PRO A 76 -19.91 -1.27 -26.92
CA PRO A 76 -20.78 -2.10 -26.10
C PRO A 76 -20.95 -3.51 -26.68
N HIS A 77 -21.36 -4.46 -25.84
CA HIS A 77 -21.75 -5.79 -26.28
C HIS A 77 -23.13 -5.74 -26.96
N ASP A 78 -23.27 -6.40 -28.09
CA ASP A 78 -24.52 -6.42 -28.85
C ASP A 78 -25.67 -7.00 -28.01
N GLY A 79 -26.83 -6.35 -28.08
CA GLY A 79 -28.02 -6.74 -27.28
C GLY A 79 -28.02 -6.28 -25.83
N HIS A 80 -27.01 -5.57 -25.40
CA HIS A 80 -26.93 -4.93 -24.05
C HIS A 80 -27.10 -3.41 -24.15
N GLU A 81 -27.30 -2.78 -22.99
CA GLU A 81 -27.27 -1.31 -22.88
C GLU A 81 -25.92 -0.77 -23.38
N PRO A 82 -25.89 0.43 -23.98
CA PRO A 82 -24.67 1.00 -24.58
C PRO A 82 -23.68 1.49 -23.52
N PHE A 83 -23.32 0.61 -22.59
CA PHE A 83 -22.38 0.82 -21.51
C PHE A 83 -21.21 -0.15 -21.63
N VAL A 84 -20.03 0.31 -21.20
CA VAL A 84 -18.82 -0.49 -21.08
C VAL A 84 -18.17 -0.15 -19.76
N ALA A 85 -17.80 -1.16 -18.99
CA ALA A 85 -17.06 -0.97 -17.73
C ALA A 85 -16.07 -2.11 -17.50
N PHE A 86 -14.84 -1.78 -17.24
CA PHE A 86 -13.82 -2.76 -16.84
C PHE A 86 -12.82 -2.15 -15.86
N THR A 87 -12.16 -3.01 -15.11
CA THR A 87 -11.22 -2.62 -14.07
C THR A 87 -9.96 -3.46 -14.15
N THR A 88 -8.89 -3.06 -13.47
CA THR A 88 -7.67 -3.87 -13.36
C THR A 88 -7.94 -5.26 -12.77
N LYS A 89 -8.99 -5.41 -11.93
CA LYS A 89 -9.41 -6.71 -11.40
C LYS A 89 -10.13 -7.59 -12.43
N SER A 90 -10.63 -7.01 -13.54
CA SER A 90 -11.24 -7.74 -14.66
C SER A 90 -10.25 -8.09 -15.76
N LYS A 91 -8.96 -7.85 -15.59
CA LYS A 91 -7.92 -8.24 -16.54
C LYS A 91 -7.87 -9.76 -16.71
N ASP A 92 -7.93 -10.22 -17.96
CA ASP A 92 -7.89 -11.65 -18.29
C ASP A 92 -6.48 -12.21 -18.05
N ARG A 93 -6.39 -13.29 -17.28
CA ARG A 93 -5.13 -13.95 -16.92
C ARG A 93 -4.77 -15.14 -17.82
N THR A 94 -5.58 -15.42 -18.87
CA THR A 94 -5.42 -16.63 -19.70
C THR A 94 -4.65 -16.43 -21.01
N ALA A 95 -4.24 -15.22 -21.36
CA ALA A 95 -3.44 -14.98 -22.55
C ALA A 95 -1.94 -15.20 -22.26
N ASN A 96 -1.42 -16.37 -22.63
CA ASN A 96 0.00 -16.64 -22.73
C ASN A 96 0.65 -15.68 -23.75
N SER A 97 1.32 -14.65 -23.26
CA SER A 97 2.34 -13.92 -24.01
C SER A 97 3.65 -13.99 -23.26
N PRO A 98 4.81 -14.16 -23.95
CA PRO A 98 6.08 -14.24 -23.27
C PRO A 98 6.36 -12.94 -22.51
N PRO A 99 7.06 -12.99 -21.37
CA PRO A 99 7.31 -11.81 -20.55
C PRO A 99 8.20 -10.84 -21.32
N SER A 100 7.63 -9.69 -21.72
CA SER A 100 8.45 -8.51 -21.95
C SER A 100 8.85 -8.00 -20.57
N SER A 101 10.15 -7.91 -20.34
CA SER A 101 10.74 -7.26 -19.18
C SER A 101 10.12 -5.87 -19.01
N ASP A 102 9.27 -5.70 -18.01
CA ASP A 102 9.06 -4.57 -17.15
C ASP A 102 7.59 -4.45 -16.69
N GLU A 103 7.42 -4.28 -15.39
CA GLU A 103 6.20 -4.09 -14.62
C GLU A 103 5.36 -5.34 -14.33
N SER A 104 5.88 -6.17 -13.46
CA SER A 104 5.00 -7.05 -12.68
C SER A 104 4.34 -6.21 -11.57
N VAL A 105 3.08 -5.83 -11.74
CA VAL A 105 2.23 -5.52 -10.59
C VAL A 105 2.15 -6.81 -9.76
N TYR A 106 2.95 -6.87 -8.70
CA TYR A 106 2.96 -7.99 -7.78
C TYR A 106 1.62 -8.03 -7.04
N ILE A 107 0.71 -8.91 -7.50
CA ILE A 107 -0.41 -9.37 -6.68
C ILE A 107 0.10 -10.62 -5.99
N PRO A 108 0.33 -10.60 -4.67
CA PRO A 108 0.79 -11.78 -3.95
C PRO A 108 -0.19 -12.95 -4.21
N PRO A 109 0.31 -14.17 -4.49
CA PRO A 109 -0.55 -15.35 -4.51
C PRO A 109 -1.23 -15.51 -3.14
N LEU A 110 -2.40 -16.15 -3.10
CA LEU A 110 -3.18 -16.40 -1.87
C LEU A 110 -2.42 -17.23 -0.81
N ASN A 111 -1.23 -17.73 -1.14
CA ASN A 111 -0.30 -18.43 -0.26
C ASN A 111 0.95 -17.57 -0.01
N SER A 112 0.78 -16.28 0.18
CA SER A 112 1.87 -15.34 0.42
C SER A 112 2.44 -15.52 1.83
N ASP A 113 3.76 -15.35 1.93
CA ASP A 113 4.54 -15.32 3.18
C ASP A 113 4.24 -14.09 4.06
N PHE A 114 3.00 -13.56 3.98
CA PHE A 114 2.56 -12.47 4.83
C PHE A 114 2.56 -12.92 6.29
N LYS A 115 3.32 -12.22 7.11
CA LYS A 115 3.36 -12.45 8.55
C LYS A 115 3.05 -11.15 9.28
N ARG A 116 2.28 -11.27 10.34
CA ARG A 116 2.03 -10.12 11.21
C ARG A 116 3.36 -9.62 11.75
N THR A 117 3.61 -8.35 11.52
CA THR A 117 4.83 -7.64 11.94
C THR A 117 4.41 -6.42 12.73
N ILE A 118 4.97 -6.27 13.91
CA ILE A 118 4.64 -5.17 14.81
C ILE A 118 5.89 -4.34 15.05
N ILE A 119 5.76 -3.02 14.94
CA ILE A 119 6.80 -2.07 15.24
C ILE A 119 6.28 -1.14 16.34
N LEU A 120 6.98 -1.10 17.47
CA LEU A 120 6.74 -0.16 18.56
C LEU A 120 7.91 0.83 18.62
N ILE A 121 7.59 2.12 18.62
CA ILE A 121 8.61 3.18 18.73
C ILE A 121 8.31 4.03 19.97
N GLU A 122 9.24 4.02 20.94
CA GLU A 122 9.20 4.93 22.09
C GLU A 122 9.51 6.34 21.62
N ALA A 123 8.52 7.24 21.71
CA ALA A 123 8.67 8.64 21.32
C ALA A 123 7.77 9.54 22.15
N ASN A 124 8.36 10.46 22.88
CA ASN A 124 7.64 11.50 23.60
C ASN A 124 7.44 12.72 22.69
N LEU A 125 6.37 12.70 21.91
CA LEU A 125 6.04 13.76 20.97
C LEU A 125 5.23 14.87 21.67
N THR A 126 5.35 16.10 21.17
CA THR A 126 4.52 17.19 21.62
C THR A 126 3.09 17.04 21.11
N SER A 127 2.12 17.61 21.84
CA SER A 127 0.71 17.54 21.44
C SER A 127 0.50 18.03 20.00
N GLY A 128 -0.23 17.24 19.23
CA GLY A 128 -0.52 17.52 17.82
C GLY A 128 0.50 16.99 16.80
N GLN A 129 1.61 16.42 17.27
CA GLN A 129 2.52 15.70 16.39
C GLN A 129 2.09 14.24 16.24
N ASP A 130 2.33 13.71 15.04
CA ASP A 130 2.06 12.32 14.68
C ASP A 130 3.36 11.66 14.22
N LEU A 131 3.45 10.35 14.45
CA LEU A 131 4.58 9.53 14.05
C LEU A 131 4.19 8.67 12.84
N PHE A 132 5.09 8.63 11.89
CA PHE A 132 5.03 7.76 10.71
C PHE A 132 6.32 6.98 10.60
N ILE A 133 6.32 5.91 9.85
CA ILE A 133 7.55 5.22 9.44
C ILE A 133 7.66 5.19 7.93
N ARG A 134 8.89 5.14 7.45
CA ARG A 134 9.27 4.72 6.11
C ARG A 134 10.29 3.61 6.21
N GLY A 135 10.41 2.79 5.19
CA GLY A 135 11.31 1.66 5.27
C GLY A 135 11.29 0.79 4.04
N GLY A 136 11.78 -0.42 4.18
CA GLY A 136 11.94 -1.38 3.11
C GLY A 136 13.39 -1.82 3.01
N ILE A 137 13.90 -2.02 1.79
CA ILE A 137 15.29 -2.36 1.53
C ILE A 137 16.01 -1.14 0.96
N ASP A 138 17.24 -0.87 1.39
CA ASP A 138 18.04 0.21 0.80
C ASP A 138 18.39 -0.14 -0.67
N HIS A 139 18.14 0.82 -1.57
CA HIS A 139 18.45 0.70 -3.00
C HIS A 139 19.90 0.33 -3.31
N LYS A 140 20.84 0.60 -2.41
CA LYS A 140 22.24 0.20 -2.54
C LYS A 140 22.44 -1.30 -2.42
N HIS A 141 21.53 -1.99 -1.74
CA HIS A 141 21.62 -3.41 -1.44
C HIS A 141 20.65 -4.25 -2.28
N ARG A 142 19.76 -3.62 -3.04
CA ARG A 142 18.85 -4.32 -3.95
C ARG A 142 18.78 -3.63 -5.30
N ALA A 143 19.18 -4.32 -6.36
CA ALA A 143 19.12 -3.81 -7.72
C ALA A 143 17.66 -3.60 -8.18
N GLY A 144 17.45 -2.60 -9.03
CA GLY A 144 16.14 -2.29 -9.61
C GLY A 144 15.22 -1.50 -8.69
N CYS A 145 15.67 -1.06 -7.51
CA CYS A 145 14.92 -0.13 -6.68
C CYS A 145 15.00 1.26 -7.30
N ASP A 146 13.86 1.81 -7.58
CA ASP A 146 13.68 3.20 -8.00
C ASP A 146 12.81 3.95 -6.98
N VAL A 147 12.46 5.17 -7.33
CA VAL A 147 11.70 6.06 -6.45
C VAL A 147 10.19 5.79 -6.43
N ASP A 148 9.67 4.90 -7.27
CA ASP A 148 8.25 4.57 -7.28
C ASP A 148 7.95 3.41 -6.32
N ALA A 149 7.18 3.69 -5.27
CA ALA A 149 6.78 2.71 -4.26
C ALA A 149 6.16 1.44 -4.84
N LYS A 150 5.30 1.57 -5.84
CA LYS A 150 4.56 0.44 -6.42
C LYS A 150 5.41 -0.47 -7.29
N ALA A 151 6.35 0.08 -8.00
CA ALA A 151 7.22 -0.64 -8.94
C ALA A 151 8.53 -1.09 -8.29
N SER A 152 8.92 -0.47 -7.18
CA SER A 152 10.22 -0.70 -6.56
C SER A 152 10.34 -2.08 -5.93
N PRO A 153 11.38 -2.86 -6.26
CA PRO A 153 11.71 -4.09 -5.54
C PRO A 153 12.09 -3.85 -4.07
N CYS A 154 12.40 -2.62 -3.67
CA CYS A 154 12.72 -2.24 -2.30
C CYS A 154 11.51 -1.98 -1.42
N SER A 155 10.34 -1.75 -1.98
CA SER A 155 9.10 -1.64 -1.23
C SER A 155 8.60 -3.01 -0.77
N ILE A 156 8.01 -3.06 0.41
CA ILE A 156 7.48 -4.30 0.99
C ILE A 156 5.97 -4.17 1.09
N PRO A 157 5.18 -5.02 0.41
CA PRO A 157 3.73 -5.03 0.54
C PRO A 157 3.29 -5.21 2.00
N ILE A 158 2.35 -4.38 2.44
CA ILE A 158 1.77 -4.44 3.79
C ILE A 158 0.24 -4.42 3.74
N ARG A 159 -0.38 -4.87 4.82
CA ARG A 159 -1.81 -4.72 5.10
C ARG A 159 -1.97 -4.33 6.56
N HIS A 160 -2.63 -3.22 6.81
CA HIS A 160 -2.88 -2.79 8.19
C HIS A 160 -3.76 -3.78 8.93
N SER A 161 -3.28 -4.31 10.04
CA SER A 161 -4.01 -5.22 10.95
C SER A 161 -4.69 -4.46 12.08
N LEU A 162 -4.17 -3.27 12.43
CA LEU A 162 -4.76 -2.43 13.45
C LEU A 162 -6.05 -1.78 12.92
N GLN A 163 -7.12 -1.90 13.69
CA GLN A 163 -8.38 -1.23 13.44
C GLN A 163 -8.95 -0.70 14.75
N GLY A 164 -9.53 0.48 14.73
CA GLY A 164 -10.16 1.07 15.89
C GLY A 164 -11.42 1.84 15.51
N ASN A 165 -12.49 1.66 16.29
CA ASN A 165 -13.81 2.25 16.02
C ASN A 165 -14.09 3.54 16.80
N SER A 166 -13.16 3.97 17.67
CA SER A 166 -13.32 5.23 18.42
C SER A 166 -12.65 6.38 17.67
N SER A 167 -13.03 7.61 17.98
CA SER A 167 -12.43 8.82 17.44
C SER A 167 -10.92 8.94 17.71
N TYR A 168 -10.40 8.16 18.65
CA TYR A 168 -8.98 8.03 18.90
C TYR A 168 -8.19 7.56 17.67
N TYR A 169 -8.83 6.74 16.82
CA TYR A 169 -8.22 6.14 15.64
C TYR A 169 -8.57 6.87 14.33
N ASP A 170 -9.33 7.97 14.36
CA ASP A 170 -9.82 8.64 13.15
C ASP A 170 -8.70 9.01 12.18
N LYS A 171 -7.62 9.61 12.67
CA LYS A 171 -6.44 9.96 11.86
C LYS A 171 -5.81 8.71 11.22
N PHE A 172 -5.54 7.71 12.05
CA PHE A 172 -4.94 6.46 11.63
C PHE A 172 -5.79 5.77 10.57
N ASN A 173 -7.10 5.62 10.81
CA ASN A 173 -8.02 4.95 9.88
C ASN A 173 -8.08 5.64 8.51
N ILE A 174 -7.88 6.96 8.48
CA ILE A 174 -7.84 7.73 7.24
C ILE A 174 -6.48 7.58 6.55
N TRP A 175 -5.38 7.70 7.29
CA TRP A 175 -4.03 7.66 6.75
C TRP A 175 -3.54 6.26 6.37
N SER A 176 -4.03 5.20 7.03
CA SER A 176 -3.73 3.81 6.67
C SER A 176 -4.48 3.31 5.44
N LYS A 177 -5.50 4.06 4.99
CA LYS A 177 -6.27 3.69 3.82
C LYS A 177 -5.48 3.96 2.56
N GLY A 178 -5.18 2.90 1.80
CA GLY A 178 -4.36 2.96 0.60
C GLY A 178 -2.87 3.00 0.86
N ASP A 179 -2.45 2.79 2.11
CA ASP A 179 -1.06 2.56 2.52
C ASP A 179 -0.77 1.06 2.37
N ASP A 180 -0.40 0.65 1.17
CA ASP A 180 -0.27 -0.75 0.77
C ASP A 180 1.19 -1.23 0.75
N PHE A 181 2.15 -0.32 0.97
CA PHE A 181 3.58 -0.61 0.97
C PHE A 181 4.32 0.10 2.09
N LEU A 182 5.24 -0.60 2.74
CA LEU A 182 6.32 0.04 3.47
C LEU A 182 7.43 0.39 2.48
N ASP A 183 7.68 1.68 2.28
CA ASP A 183 8.66 2.18 1.33
C ASP A 183 9.39 3.44 1.82
N TRP A 184 10.41 3.85 1.08
CA TRP A 184 11.19 5.06 1.37
C TRP A 184 10.56 6.34 0.81
N TYR A 185 9.61 6.21 -0.08
CA TYR A 185 9.04 7.32 -0.82
C TYR A 185 8.03 8.14 0.01
N GLY A 186 7.24 7.50 0.84
CA GLY A 186 6.34 8.14 1.79
C GLY A 186 4.88 7.98 1.45
N THR A 187 4.16 9.10 1.22
CA THR A 187 2.71 9.07 1.00
C THR A 187 2.36 8.40 -0.32
N GLU A 188 1.58 7.36 -0.28
CA GLU A 188 1.05 6.73 -1.47
C GLU A 188 -0.09 7.53 -2.10
N LEU A 189 -0.31 7.35 -3.41
CA LEU A 189 -1.29 8.11 -4.17
C LEU A 189 -2.72 8.02 -3.61
N TYR A 190 -3.08 6.89 -3.02
CA TYR A 190 -4.43 6.63 -2.50
C TYR A 190 -4.53 6.72 -0.98
N GLN A 191 -3.47 7.09 -0.33
CA GLN A 191 -3.44 7.30 1.11
C GLN A 191 -4.27 8.54 1.48
N GLY A 192 -5.16 8.42 2.48
CA GLY A 192 -6.13 9.44 2.83
C GLY A 192 -5.52 10.71 3.45
N GLU A 193 -6.30 11.80 3.46
CA GLU A 193 -5.95 13.06 4.14
C GLU A 193 -6.87 13.27 5.37
N TYR A 194 -6.29 13.67 6.50
CA TYR A 194 -7.02 14.09 7.69
C TYR A 194 -6.84 15.59 7.91
N ASN A 195 -7.93 16.36 7.88
CA ASN A 195 -7.92 17.83 8.02
C ASN A 195 -6.87 18.51 7.10
N HIS A 196 -6.84 18.13 5.82
CA HIS A 196 -5.89 18.62 4.81
C HIS A 196 -4.41 18.28 5.08
N GLN A 197 -4.16 17.38 6.02
CA GLN A 197 -2.83 16.87 6.28
C GLN A 197 -2.67 15.48 5.65
N ARG A 198 -1.70 15.35 4.77
CA ARG A 198 -1.26 14.05 4.25
C ARG A 198 -0.35 13.35 5.23
N PRO A 199 -0.37 12.01 5.26
CA PRO A 199 0.61 11.26 6.02
C PRO A 199 2.03 11.45 5.44
N TYR A 200 3.04 11.16 6.23
CA TYR A 200 4.44 11.20 5.80
C TYR A 200 5.04 9.81 5.55
N GLY A 201 4.20 8.78 5.42
CA GLY A 201 4.53 7.38 5.26
C GLY A 201 3.48 6.51 5.93
N THR A 202 3.84 5.30 6.33
CA THR A 202 2.99 4.37 7.09
C THR A 202 2.69 4.95 8.47
N PRO A 203 1.41 5.17 8.82
CA PRO A 203 1.03 5.84 10.07
C PRO A 203 1.20 4.92 11.29
N ALA A 204 1.66 5.51 12.39
CA ALA A 204 1.67 4.87 13.70
C ALA A 204 0.59 5.46 14.62
N VAL A 205 0.16 4.69 15.61
CA VAL A 205 -0.78 5.12 16.65
C VAL A 205 -0.11 5.12 18.00
N LEU A 206 -0.29 6.20 18.77
CA LEU A 206 0.14 6.23 20.17
C LEU A 206 -0.66 5.17 20.95
N THR A 207 0.01 4.36 21.75
CA THR A 207 -0.63 3.27 22.49
C THR A 207 -0.49 3.43 23.99
N SER A 208 -1.35 2.75 24.72
CA SER A 208 -1.27 2.56 26.15
C SER A 208 -1.17 1.07 26.51
N ASN A 209 -0.52 0.79 27.61
CA ASN A 209 -0.47 -0.55 28.22
C ASN A 209 -1.55 -0.75 29.31
N LYS A 210 -2.46 0.22 29.49
CA LYS A 210 -3.53 0.16 30.47
C LYS A 210 -4.85 -0.17 29.77
N PRO A 211 -5.55 -1.26 30.14
CA PRO A 211 -6.78 -1.69 29.48
C PRO A 211 -7.93 -0.66 29.46
N GLU A 212 -7.94 0.27 30.41
CA GLU A 212 -8.94 1.32 30.53
C GLU A 212 -8.75 2.49 29.56
N ASP A 213 -7.59 2.61 28.94
CA ASP A 213 -7.26 3.70 28.03
C ASP A 213 -7.78 3.43 26.60
N GLN A 214 -8.21 4.46 25.90
CA GLN A 214 -8.70 4.36 24.52
C GLN A 214 -7.63 3.83 23.54
N GLY A 215 -6.36 4.10 23.78
CA GLY A 215 -5.23 3.63 22.99
C GLY A 215 -4.65 2.30 23.48
N TYR A 216 -5.39 1.55 24.33
CA TYR A 216 -4.88 0.27 24.82
C TYR A 216 -4.52 -0.69 23.68
N ASN A 217 -3.31 -1.25 23.77
CA ASN A 217 -2.87 -2.28 22.85
C ASN A 217 -2.08 -3.37 23.62
N PRO A 218 -2.47 -4.66 23.54
CA PRO A 218 -1.85 -5.74 24.30
C PRO A 218 -0.37 -5.99 23.95
N PHE A 219 0.09 -5.57 22.80
CA PHE A 219 1.50 -5.67 22.41
C PHE A 219 2.37 -4.59 23.06
N ASN A 220 1.77 -3.47 23.47
CA ASN A 220 2.48 -2.47 24.26
C ASN A 220 2.53 -2.89 25.75
N ARG A 221 3.50 -3.71 26.10
CA ARG A 221 3.81 -4.09 27.49
C ARG A 221 4.95 -3.25 28.11
N PHE A 222 5.39 -2.22 27.40
CA PHE A 222 6.58 -1.44 27.75
C PHE A 222 6.24 -0.15 28.50
N GLY A 223 5.01 0.36 28.40
CA GLY A 223 4.57 1.57 29.13
C GLY A 223 4.01 2.66 28.21
N PRO A 224 3.90 3.88 28.72
CA PRO A 224 3.42 5.02 27.94
C PRO A 224 4.45 5.48 26.89
N GLY A 225 3.99 6.23 25.90
CA GLY A 225 4.86 6.86 24.91
C GLY A 225 5.27 5.95 23.74
N TYR A 226 4.67 4.77 23.59
CA TYR A 226 4.94 3.88 22.47
C TYR A 226 3.91 4.05 21.35
N TRP A 227 4.41 4.24 20.15
CA TRP A 227 3.65 4.32 18.92
C TRP A 227 3.74 2.99 18.18
N ILE A 228 2.59 2.47 17.73
CA ILE A 228 2.51 1.15 17.07
C ILE A 228 2.22 1.27 15.58
N VAL A 229 2.94 0.49 14.79
CA VAL A 229 2.56 0.04 13.45
C VAL A 229 2.32 -1.46 13.54
N ASP A 230 1.15 -1.92 13.13
CA ASP A 230 0.73 -3.32 13.18
C ASP A 230 0.18 -3.72 11.82
N VAL A 231 0.95 -4.50 11.10
CA VAL A 231 0.70 -4.86 9.71
C VAL A 231 0.97 -6.34 9.45
N ASP A 232 0.24 -6.92 8.51
CA ASP A 232 0.68 -8.13 7.84
C ASP A 232 1.61 -7.73 6.70
N MET A 233 2.83 -8.25 6.68
CA MET A 233 3.90 -7.86 5.78
C MET A 233 4.38 -9.04 4.94
N ASP A 234 4.63 -8.82 3.65
CA ASP A 234 5.20 -9.83 2.76
C ASP A 234 6.68 -10.08 3.08
N CYS A 235 6.95 -11.09 3.90
CA CYS A 235 8.29 -11.44 4.33
C CYS A 235 9.20 -11.96 3.20
N ALA A 236 8.63 -12.43 2.09
CA ALA A 236 9.44 -12.84 0.93
C ALA A 236 10.13 -11.65 0.24
N ARG A 237 9.69 -10.44 0.53
CA ARG A 237 10.27 -9.19 0.01
C ARG A 237 11.37 -8.60 0.90
N THR A 238 11.64 -9.21 2.05
CA THR A 238 12.70 -8.80 2.98
C THR A 238 14.03 -9.45 2.65
N ASP A 239 15.13 -9.05 3.28
CA ASP A 239 16.44 -9.70 3.18
C ASP A 239 16.64 -10.62 4.39
N ASP A 240 16.56 -11.92 4.18
CA ASP A 240 16.62 -12.95 5.24
C ASP A 240 15.66 -12.68 6.41
N GLY A 241 14.50 -12.12 6.12
CA GLY A 241 13.51 -11.72 7.12
C GLY A 241 13.75 -10.32 7.70
N TYR A 242 14.80 -9.61 7.34
CA TYR A 242 15.12 -8.27 7.82
C TYR A 242 14.74 -7.18 6.81
N PHE A 243 14.40 -6.01 7.33
CA PHE A 243 14.14 -4.80 6.57
C PHE A 243 14.49 -3.57 7.41
N GLU A 244 14.67 -2.45 6.74
CA GLU A 244 15.03 -1.20 7.38
C GLU A 244 13.80 -0.34 7.69
N VAL A 245 13.85 0.38 8.82
CA VAL A 245 12.80 1.32 9.25
C VAL A 245 13.43 2.60 9.74
N ARG A 246 12.78 3.72 9.43
CA ARG A 246 13.12 5.03 9.95
C ARG A 246 11.87 5.83 10.25
N ALA A 247 11.85 6.47 11.43
CA ALA A 247 10.72 7.28 11.83
C ALA A 247 10.69 8.66 11.17
N MET A 248 9.48 9.20 11.04
CA MET A 248 9.22 10.57 10.60
C MET A 248 8.25 11.25 11.56
N VAL A 249 8.61 12.46 11.99
CA VAL A 249 7.80 13.31 12.87
C VAL A 249 7.71 14.70 12.27
N GLY A 250 6.50 15.19 12.02
CA GLY A 250 6.29 16.53 11.44
C GLY A 250 6.96 16.72 10.08
N GLY A 251 7.11 15.65 9.29
CA GLY A 251 7.77 15.67 7.98
C GLY A 251 9.31 15.62 8.05
N ALA A 252 9.89 15.57 9.22
CA ALA A 252 11.33 15.44 9.41
C ALA A 252 11.72 13.99 9.74
N TRP A 253 12.83 13.54 9.17
CA TRP A 253 13.44 12.26 9.50
C TRP A 253 14.00 12.28 10.93
N GLU A 254 13.91 11.16 11.63
CA GLU A 254 14.69 10.95 12.85
C GLU A 254 16.21 11.02 12.55
N GLN A 255 17.00 11.19 13.60
CA GLN A 255 18.46 11.12 13.48
C GLN A 255 18.92 9.75 12.97
N LYS A 256 20.04 9.73 12.27
CA LYS A 256 20.68 8.47 11.89
C LYS A 256 21.07 7.69 13.13
N VAL A 257 20.79 6.40 13.11
CA VAL A 257 21.16 5.47 14.17
C VAL A 257 22.36 4.62 13.72
N VAL A 258 23.06 4.00 14.66
CA VAL A 258 24.12 3.04 14.37
C VAL A 258 23.55 1.65 14.53
N SER A 259 23.67 0.84 13.47
CA SER A 259 23.21 -0.56 13.52
C SER A 259 23.94 -1.32 14.62
N GLN A 260 23.18 -2.01 15.45
CA GLN A 260 23.71 -2.91 16.47
C GLN A 260 22.78 -4.11 16.64
N THR A 261 23.32 -5.19 17.21
CA THR A 261 22.52 -6.37 17.51
C THR A 261 21.39 -6.05 18.43
N CYS A 262 20.15 -6.34 18.00
CA CYS A 262 18.97 -6.12 18.81
C CYS A 262 18.89 -7.16 19.94
N ALA A 263 18.50 -6.72 21.12
CA ALA A 263 18.21 -7.61 22.24
C ALA A 263 16.86 -8.36 22.02
N GLY A 264 16.61 -9.38 22.83
CA GLY A 264 15.39 -10.22 22.76
C GLY A 264 15.62 -11.55 22.04
N ASP A 265 14.58 -12.40 22.07
CA ASP A 265 14.64 -13.77 21.52
C ASP A 265 14.48 -13.81 19.98
N GLY A 266 14.11 -12.70 19.36
CA GLY A 266 14.02 -12.52 17.93
C GLY A 266 15.24 -11.82 17.30
N GLY A 267 16.22 -11.39 18.10
CA GLY A 267 17.44 -10.74 17.65
C GLY A 267 18.34 -11.70 16.84
N GLY A 268 19.22 -11.14 16.03
CA GLY A 268 20.16 -11.89 15.18
C GLY A 268 21.11 -10.96 14.46
N GLU A 269 21.94 -11.52 13.59
CA GLU A 269 22.80 -10.75 12.70
C GLU A 269 21.99 -10.20 11.54
N TRP A 270 22.23 -8.95 11.19
CA TRP A 270 21.59 -8.26 10.08
C TRP A 270 22.38 -8.43 8.77
N PRO A 271 21.73 -8.26 7.62
CA PRO A 271 22.38 -8.52 6.32
C PRO A 271 23.55 -7.59 6.00
N TYR A 272 23.45 -6.31 6.43
CA TYR A 272 24.47 -5.27 6.16
C TYR A 272 24.37 -4.11 7.14
N GLU A 273 25.38 -3.26 7.20
CA GLU A 273 25.35 -2.03 8.03
C GLU A 273 24.45 -0.98 7.41
N THR A 274 23.63 -0.33 8.24
CA THR A 274 22.76 0.76 7.86
C THR A 274 22.77 1.89 8.90
N THR A 275 22.23 3.05 8.54
CA THR A 275 21.97 4.18 9.45
C THR A 275 20.51 4.29 9.84
N ASN A 276 19.74 3.24 9.62
CA ASN A 276 18.34 3.08 9.97
C ASN A 276 18.20 1.97 11.03
N HIS A 277 17.02 1.83 11.62
CA HIS A 277 16.71 0.67 12.45
C HIS A 277 16.56 -0.57 11.59
N TRP A 278 17.10 -1.70 12.05
CA TRP A 278 16.75 -3.00 11.52
C TRP A 278 15.49 -3.52 12.19
N ALA A 279 14.52 -3.98 11.41
CA ALA A 279 13.33 -4.68 11.85
C ALA A 279 13.28 -6.08 11.23
N ARG A 280 12.59 -7.00 11.91
CA ARG A 280 12.42 -8.37 11.44
C ARG A 280 10.95 -8.66 11.18
N CYS A 281 10.68 -9.17 9.98
CA CYS A 281 9.34 -9.55 9.54
C CYS A 281 8.83 -10.74 10.34
N GLY A 282 7.58 -10.66 10.82
CA GLY A 282 6.99 -11.70 11.66
C GLY A 282 7.33 -11.58 13.15
N TYR A 283 7.91 -10.46 13.57
CA TYR A 283 8.34 -10.22 14.94
C TYR A 283 7.74 -8.93 15.52
N LEU A 284 7.79 -8.82 16.85
CA LEU A 284 7.60 -7.56 17.56
C LEU A 284 8.95 -6.83 17.64
N ASN A 285 9.05 -5.73 16.93
CA ASN A 285 10.22 -4.88 16.86
C ASN A 285 10.01 -3.66 17.74
N VAL A 286 10.95 -3.34 18.62
CA VAL A 286 10.83 -2.23 19.57
C VAL A 286 12.04 -1.32 19.46
N PHE A 287 11.80 -0.06 19.17
CA PHE A 287 12.81 0.97 18.99
C PHE A 287 12.57 2.15 19.91
N LYS A 288 13.58 3.00 20.03
CA LYS A 288 13.47 4.32 20.63
C LYS A 288 13.88 5.37 19.61
N LEU A 289 13.03 6.37 19.42
CA LEU A 289 13.25 7.45 18.46
C LEU A 289 14.63 8.11 18.64
N GLY A 290 15.42 8.11 17.56
CA GLY A 290 16.75 8.72 17.56
C GLY A 290 17.80 8.03 18.44
N SER A 291 17.59 6.76 18.80
CA SER A 291 18.49 5.95 19.61
C SER A 291 18.86 4.66 18.89
N ASP A 292 20.06 4.17 19.14
CA ASP A 292 20.54 2.89 18.61
C ASP A 292 19.89 1.67 19.32
N THR A 293 19.10 1.90 20.37
CA THR A 293 18.45 0.83 21.14
C THR A 293 17.41 0.11 20.33
N CYS A 294 17.51 -1.21 20.22
CA CYS A 294 16.51 -2.05 19.58
C CYS A 294 16.30 -3.37 20.34
N HIS A 295 15.07 -3.87 20.26
CA HIS A 295 14.69 -5.18 20.76
C HIS A 295 13.81 -5.89 19.72
N MET A 296 13.97 -7.20 19.59
CA MET A 296 13.13 -8.03 18.73
C MET A 296 12.62 -9.23 19.54
N TYR A 297 11.32 -9.47 19.47
CA TYR A 297 10.67 -10.55 20.21
C TYR A 297 9.82 -11.39 19.28
N THR A 298 9.79 -12.70 19.50
CA THR A 298 8.85 -13.58 18.81
C THR A 298 7.40 -13.18 19.14
N LEU A 299 6.54 -13.17 18.14
CA LEU A 299 5.11 -12.97 18.34
C LEU A 299 4.50 -14.30 18.75
N ASN A 300 4.18 -14.44 20.02
CA ASN A 300 3.35 -15.54 20.53
C ASN A 300 1.87 -15.10 20.34
N LEU A 301 1.28 -15.45 19.21
CA LEU A 301 -0.11 -15.16 18.83
C LEU A 301 -1.03 -16.27 19.30
#